data_b14a8591cdba70a9c9c129c763dc57df
#
_entry.id   b14a8591cdba70a9c9c129c763dc57df
#
_cell.length_a   1.000
_cell.length_b   1.000
_cell.length_c   1.000
_cell.angle_alpha   90.00
_cell.angle_beta   90.00
_cell.angle_gamma   90.00
#
_symmetry.space_group_name_H-M   'P 1'
#
loop_
_entity.id
_entity.type
_entity.pdbx_description
1 polymer ?
#
loop_
_entity_poly.entity_id
_entity_poly.type
_entity_poly.pdbx_seq_one_letter_code
_entity_poly.pdbx_strand_id
1 'polypeptide(L)'
;YTGEDGFEISIPNDFADKLTRELIDKGSKLIGLGARDTLRLEAGLCLYGHDLDKDKTPVEANLKWAISKERISKGDFIGSDIIIKQLNDGVSKIRVGIKPEGRIIAREKTKIFNQSDVHIGEITSGTFGPSVNGPVAMGYVENEFSKKDTKVFLEVRGKKHPASICSLPFYNCLLYTSDAADEE
;
A
#
# COMPACT_ATOMS: atom_id res chain seq x y z
N TYR A 1 8.30 4.78 -7.44
CA TYR A 1 7.76 4.46 -6.12
C TYR A 1 7.06 5.66 -5.49
N THR A 2 6.43 6.47 -6.34
CA THR A 2 5.65 7.66 -5.94
C THR A 2 4.25 7.67 -6.55
N GLY A 3 3.95 6.72 -7.49
CA GLY A 3 2.73 6.72 -8.30
C GLY A 3 2.79 7.66 -9.49
N GLU A 4 3.94 8.29 -9.73
CA GLU A 4 4.17 9.23 -10.84
C GLU A 4 5.29 8.69 -11.73
N ASP A 5 5.43 9.24 -12.93
CA ASP A 5 6.52 8.92 -13.85
C ASP A 5 7.88 9.18 -13.19
N GLY A 6 8.83 8.26 -13.42
CA GLY A 6 10.15 8.38 -12.82
C GLY A 6 11.08 7.25 -13.20
N PHE A 7 12.30 7.28 -12.65
CA PHE A 7 13.35 6.32 -12.93
C PHE A 7 14.02 5.85 -11.63
N GLU A 8 14.39 4.58 -11.61
CA GLU A 8 15.38 4.03 -10.69
C GLU A 8 16.66 3.79 -11.48
N ILE A 9 17.76 4.40 -11.01
CA ILE A 9 19.03 4.38 -11.72
C ILE A 9 20.06 3.61 -10.90
N SER A 10 20.52 2.47 -11.41
CA SER A 10 21.59 1.66 -10.80
C SER A 10 22.89 1.93 -11.53
N ILE A 11 23.91 2.37 -10.79
CA ILE A 11 25.24 2.70 -11.32
C ILE A 11 26.34 2.21 -10.38
N PRO A 12 27.58 2.02 -10.87
CA PRO A 12 28.72 1.78 -10.00
C PRO A 12 28.93 2.92 -9.01
N ASN A 13 29.35 2.59 -7.78
CA ASN A 13 29.49 3.55 -6.68
C ASN A 13 30.39 4.75 -7.04
N ASP A 14 31.46 4.52 -7.81
CA ASP A 14 32.41 5.57 -8.20
C ASP A 14 31.81 6.69 -9.06
N PHE A 15 30.66 6.43 -9.68
CA PHE A 15 29.93 7.41 -10.49
C PHE A 15 28.76 8.07 -9.77
N ALA A 16 28.39 7.59 -8.57
CA ALA A 16 27.18 8.01 -7.87
C ALA A 16 27.20 9.51 -7.52
N ASP A 17 28.31 10.02 -6.97
CA ASP A 17 28.45 11.44 -6.63
C ASP A 17 28.38 12.32 -7.88
N LYS A 18 29.10 11.96 -8.94
CA LYS A 18 29.12 12.71 -10.20
C LYS A 18 27.71 12.81 -10.81
N LEU A 19 27.01 11.67 -10.97
CA LEU A 19 25.66 11.67 -11.54
C LEU A 19 24.69 12.47 -10.69
N THR A 20 24.78 12.32 -9.36
CA THR A 20 23.89 13.06 -8.44
C THR A 20 24.06 14.57 -8.60
N ARG A 21 25.30 15.07 -8.69
CA ARG A 21 25.60 16.50 -8.92
C ARG A 21 25.09 16.97 -10.27
N GLU A 22 25.31 16.20 -11.33
CA GLU A 22 24.80 16.52 -12.67
C GLU A 22 23.27 16.63 -12.69
N LEU A 23 22.55 15.75 -11.97
CA LEU A 23 21.10 15.83 -11.84
C LEU A 23 20.67 17.09 -11.09
N ILE A 24 21.35 17.43 -9.99
CA ILE A 24 21.09 18.65 -9.23
C ILE A 24 21.30 19.89 -10.08
N ASP A 25 22.40 19.95 -10.82
CA ASP A 25 22.74 21.07 -11.72
C ASP A 25 21.70 21.25 -12.84
N LYS A 26 21.04 20.16 -13.23
CA LYS A 26 19.91 20.16 -14.17
C LYS A 26 18.54 20.46 -13.53
N GLY A 27 18.53 20.79 -12.24
CA GLY A 27 17.33 21.24 -11.53
C GLY A 27 16.61 20.16 -10.70
N SER A 28 17.15 18.95 -10.61
CA SER A 28 16.61 17.92 -9.70
C SER A 28 16.78 18.36 -8.24
N LYS A 29 15.79 18.12 -7.43
CA LYS A 29 15.81 18.41 -5.98
C LYS A 29 16.10 17.16 -5.18
N LEU A 30 16.91 17.28 -4.14
CA LEU A 30 17.11 16.22 -3.17
C LEU A 30 15.87 16.07 -2.29
N ILE A 31 15.31 14.86 -2.29
CA ILE A 31 14.11 14.51 -1.53
C ILE A 31 14.46 13.44 -0.51
N GLY A 32 14.10 13.69 0.75
CA GLY A 32 14.40 12.79 1.85
C GLY A 32 13.54 11.53 1.88
N LEU A 33 13.98 10.53 2.64
CA LEU A 33 13.32 9.23 2.78
C LEU A 33 11.89 9.36 3.34
N GLY A 34 11.64 10.31 4.22
CA GLY A 34 10.30 10.56 4.75
C GLY A 34 9.30 10.99 3.68
N ALA A 35 9.73 11.81 2.72
CA ALA A 35 8.88 12.19 1.59
C ALA A 35 8.61 10.99 0.66
N ARG A 36 9.63 10.16 0.39
CA ARG A 36 9.48 8.92 -0.37
C ARG A 36 8.44 8.00 0.27
N ASP A 37 8.52 7.79 1.59
CA ASP A 37 7.55 6.94 2.31
C ASP A 37 6.13 7.52 2.30
N THR A 38 6.00 8.83 2.43
CA THR A 38 4.69 9.49 2.35
C THR A 38 4.07 9.35 0.95
N LEU A 39 4.84 9.62 -0.10
CA LEU A 39 4.37 9.55 -1.49
C LEU A 39 3.95 8.12 -1.86
N ARG A 40 4.77 7.11 -1.54
CA ARG A 40 4.41 5.71 -1.84
C ARG A 40 3.12 5.30 -1.11
N LEU A 41 2.92 5.75 0.14
CA LEU A 41 1.73 5.41 0.92
C LEU A 41 0.48 6.10 0.34
N GLU A 42 0.57 7.37 -0.04
CA GLU A 42 -0.53 8.07 -0.72
C GLU A 42 -0.90 7.39 -2.05
N ALA A 43 0.08 6.85 -2.77
CA ALA A 43 -0.13 6.05 -3.97
C ALA A 43 -0.60 4.59 -3.69
N GLY A 44 -0.73 4.20 -2.42
CA GLY A 44 -1.15 2.84 -2.04
C GLY A 44 -0.13 1.74 -2.29
N LEU A 45 1.14 2.10 -2.52
CA LEU A 45 2.22 1.16 -2.82
C LEU A 45 2.79 0.53 -1.54
N CYS A 46 2.99 -0.79 -1.59
CA CYS A 46 3.50 -1.56 -0.46
C CYS A 46 4.97 -1.28 -0.17
N LEU A 47 5.34 -1.32 1.10
CA LEU A 47 6.71 -1.34 1.58
C LEU A 47 7.05 -2.75 2.06
N TYR A 48 8.09 -3.38 1.48
CA TYR A 48 8.57 -4.68 1.95
C TYR A 48 9.17 -4.56 3.35
N GLY A 49 8.85 -5.51 4.21
CA GLY A 49 9.18 -5.50 5.63
C GLY A 49 8.08 -4.90 6.52
N HIS A 50 7.10 -4.22 5.94
CA HIS A 50 5.94 -3.65 6.63
C HIS A 50 4.62 -4.18 6.05
N ASP A 51 4.29 -3.81 4.81
CA ASP A 51 3.06 -4.22 4.14
C ASP A 51 3.18 -5.60 3.48
N LEU A 52 4.39 -5.98 3.09
CA LEU A 52 4.74 -7.25 2.48
C LEU A 52 5.90 -7.89 3.23
N ASP A 53 5.86 -9.19 3.32
CA ASP A 53 6.93 -10.05 3.82
C ASP A 53 6.89 -11.42 3.11
N LYS A 54 7.74 -12.36 3.54
CA LYS A 54 7.77 -13.72 2.99
C LYS A 54 6.50 -14.54 3.25
N ASP A 55 5.67 -14.13 4.20
CA ASP A 55 4.49 -14.85 4.68
C ASP A 55 3.18 -14.26 4.10
N LYS A 56 3.27 -13.19 3.28
CA LYS A 56 2.12 -12.55 2.62
C LYS A 56 2.08 -12.89 1.14
N THR A 57 0.94 -13.37 0.69
CA THR A 57 0.73 -13.63 -0.74
C THR A 57 0.30 -12.37 -1.50
N PRO A 58 0.52 -12.31 -2.82
CA PRO A 58 0.00 -11.23 -3.66
C PRO A 58 -1.54 -11.09 -3.58
N VAL A 59 -2.26 -12.17 -3.33
CA VAL A 59 -3.74 -12.14 -3.20
C VAL A 59 -4.14 -11.46 -1.90
N GLU A 60 -3.55 -11.86 -0.78
CA GLU A 60 -3.77 -11.20 0.53
C GLU A 60 -3.34 -9.72 0.49
N ALA A 61 -2.25 -9.42 -0.20
CA ALA A 61 -1.77 -8.05 -0.36
C ALA A 61 -2.60 -7.18 -1.32
N ASN A 62 -3.68 -7.75 -1.91
CA ASN A 62 -4.50 -7.07 -2.92
C ASN A 62 -3.69 -6.61 -4.14
N LEU A 63 -2.75 -7.46 -4.60
CA LEU A 63 -1.85 -7.25 -5.72
C LEU A 63 -2.05 -8.30 -6.82
N LYS A 64 -3.23 -8.93 -6.91
CA LYS A 64 -3.54 -9.95 -7.92
C LYS A 64 -3.33 -9.47 -9.36
N TRP A 65 -3.48 -8.18 -9.61
CA TRP A 65 -3.24 -7.55 -10.91
C TRP A 65 -1.78 -7.68 -11.39
N ALA A 66 -0.82 -7.83 -10.47
CA ALA A 66 0.60 -8.03 -10.80
C ALA A 66 0.91 -9.44 -11.34
N ILE A 67 -0.05 -10.36 -11.29
CA ILE A 67 0.11 -11.73 -11.80
C ILE A 67 -0.66 -11.83 -13.12
N SER A 68 0.05 -12.06 -14.23
CA SER A 68 -0.60 -12.15 -15.54
C SER A 68 -1.63 -13.28 -15.61
N LYS A 69 -2.72 -13.05 -16.35
CA LYS A 69 -3.77 -14.07 -16.59
C LYS A 69 -3.20 -15.36 -17.18
N GLU A 70 -2.19 -15.25 -18.05
CA GLU A 70 -1.50 -16.40 -18.65
C GLU A 70 -0.79 -17.26 -17.61
N ARG A 71 -0.06 -16.63 -16.66
CA ARG A 71 0.62 -17.33 -15.56
C ARG A 71 -0.36 -18.05 -14.64
N ILE A 72 -1.47 -17.39 -14.30
CA ILE A 72 -2.53 -17.99 -13.49
C ILE A 72 -3.12 -19.22 -14.21
N SER A 73 -3.40 -19.10 -15.52
CA SER A 73 -3.95 -20.19 -16.30
C SER A 73 -3.00 -21.40 -16.44
N LYS A 74 -1.69 -21.16 -16.58
CA LYS A 74 -0.69 -22.23 -16.69
C LYS A 74 -0.36 -22.88 -15.36
N GLY A 75 -0.38 -22.13 -14.26
CA GLY A 75 0.00 -22.60 -12.94
C GLY A 75 1.48 -23.01 -12.81
N ASP A 76 2.35 -22.49 -13.69
CA ASP A 76 3.75 -22.88 -13.85
C ASP A 76 4.74 -21.97 -13.11
N PHE A 77 4.34 -21.40 -11.98
CA PHE A 77 5.18 -20.53 -11.18
C PHE A 77 5.26 -20.98 -9.70
N ILE A 78 6.29 -20.57 -9.01
CA ILE A 78 6.49 -20.94 -7.59
C ILE A 78 5.35 -20.35 -6.74
N GLY A 79 4.70 -21.22 -5.94
CA GLY A 79 3.57 -20.85 -5.09
C GLY A 79 2.22 -20.80 -5.81
N SER A 80 2.15 -21.24 -7.09
CA SER A 80 0.93 -21.26 -7.88
C SER A 80 -0.25 -21.97 -7.19
N ASP A 81 0.00 -23.10 -6.52
CA ASP A 81 -1.04 -23.87 -5.82
C ASP A 81 -1.77 -23.03 -4.76
N ILE A 82 -1.00 -22.28 -3.96
CA ILE A 82 -1.53 -21.41 -2.91
C ILE A 82 -2.28 -20.23 -3.54
N ILE A 83 -1.67 -19.58 -4.52
CA ILE A 83 -2.23 -18.39 -5.18
C ILE A 83 -3.51 -18.73 -5.93
N ILE A 84 -3.52 -19.79 -6.72
CA ILE A 84 -4.71 -20.23 -7.47
C ILE A 84 -5.83 -20.63 -6.51
N LYS A 85 -5.51 -21.33 -5.43
CA LYS A 85 -6.49 -21.64 -4.38
C LYS A 85 -7.08 -20.37 -3.77
N GLN A 86 -6.26 -19.40 -3.39
CA GLN A 86 -6.72 -18.12 -2.82
C GLN A 86 -7.54 -17.28 -3.81
N LEU A 87 -7.22 -17.35 -5.11
CA LEU A 87 -8.03 -16.68 -6.15
C LEU A 87 -9.43 -17.30 -6.29
N ASN A 88 -9.56 -18.61 -6.09
CA ASN A 88 -10.83 -19.33 -6.21
C ASN A 88 -11.66 -19.26 -4.91
N ASP A 89 -11.03 -19.52 -3.77
CA ASP A 89 -11.70 -19.68 -2.46
C ASP A 89 -11.76 -18.36 -1.68
N GLY A 90 -10.98 -17.35 -2.08
CA GLY A 90 -10.77 -16.13 -1.32
C GLY A 90 -9.66 -16.28 -0.27
N VAL A 91 -9.44 -15.18 0.48
CA VAL A 91 -8.44 -15.11 1.56
C VAL A 91 -9.11 -14.75 2.87
N SER A 92 -8.54 -15.19 3.99
CA SER A 92 -9.05 -14.85 5.33
C SER A 92 -8.81 -13.38 5.69
N LYS A 93 -7.65 -12.84 5.28
CA LYS A 93 -7.27 -11.44 5.50
C LYS A 93 -6.85 -10.81 4.19
N ILE A 94 -7.10 -9.52 4.06
CA ILE A 94 -6.73 -8.75 2.86
C ILE A 94 -6.25 -7.35 3.24
N ARG A 95 -5.26 -6.85 2.50
CA ARG A 95 -4.77 -5.49 2.65
C ARG A 95 -5.77 -4.49 2.09
N VAL A 96 -6.02 -3.45 2.88
CA VAL A 96 -6.96 -2.36 2.56
C VAL A 96 -6.35 -0.99 2.85
N GLY A 97 -6.89 0.04 2.23
CA GLY A 97 -6.71 1.42 2.65
C GLY A 97 -7.61 1.74 3.84
N ILE A 98 -7.10 2.54 4.77
CA ILE A 98 -7.83 2.96 5.97
C ILE A 98 -7.66 4.45 6.14
N LYS A 99 -8.79 5.15 6.28
CA LYS A 99 -8.83 6.59 6.50
C LYS A 99 -9.28 6.88 7.92
N PRO A 100 -8.36 7.26 8.83
CA PRO A 100 -8.73 7.70 10.17
C PRO A 100 -9.57 8.98 10.11
N GLU A 101 -10.53 9.13 11.02
CA GLU A 101 -11.27 10.37 11.17
C GLU A 101 -10.43 11.39 11.98
N GLY A 102 -10.53 12.67 11.61
CA GLY A 102 -9.76 13.74 12.24
C GLY A 102 -8.28 13.74 11.86
N ARG A 103 -7.39 13.96 12.83
CA ARG A 103 -5.94 14.11 12.62
C ARG A 103 -5.08 13.00 13.28
N ILE A 104 -5.70 11.92 13.67
CA ILE A 104 -5.00 10.81 14.33
C ILE A 104 -4.21 10.00 13.31
N ILE A 105 -2.90 9.85 13.54
CA ILE A 105 -2.01 9.02 12.73
C ILE A 105 -1.91 7.65 13.40
N ALA A 106 -2.39 6.62 12.71
CA ALA A 106 -2.23 5.23 13.11
C ALA A 106 -0.92 4.69 12.51
N ARG A 107 0.01 4.32 13.36
CA ARG A 107 1.31 3.75 12.96
C ARG A 107 1.21 2.23 12.82
N GLU A 108 2.27 1.64 12.27
CA GLU A 108 2.46 0.19 12.25
C GLU A 108 2.12 -0.46 13.60
N LYS A 109 1.53 -1.65 13.58
CA LYS A 109 1.05 -2.42 14.75
C LYS A 109 -0.12 -1.80 15.52
N THR A 110 -0.74 -0.74 14.99
CA THR A 110 -2.01 -0.24 15.52
C THR A 110 -3.11 -1.27 15.25
N LYS A 111 -3.79 -1.72 16.30
CA LYS A 111 -4.89 -2.70 16.21
C LYS A 111 -6.13 -2.07 15.59
N ILE A 112 -6.83 -2.85 14.78
CA ILE A 112 -8.09 -2.49 14.12
C ILE A 112 -9.22 -3.31 14.76
N PHE A 113 -10.30 -2.64 15.13
CA PHE A 113 -11.49 -3.25 15.73
C PHE A 113 -12.72 -2.94 14.90
N ASN A 114 -13.68 -3.86 14.89
CA ASN A 114 -15.01 -3.62 14.33
C ASN A 114 -15.92 -2.84 15.32
N GLN A 115 -17.15 -2.59 14.92
CA GLN A 115 -18.14 -1.87 15.75
C GLN A 115 -18.58 -2.62 17.02
N SER A 116 -18.39 -3.94 17.05
CA SER A 116 -18.66 -4.80 18.20
C SER A 116 -17.45 -4.99 19.10
N ASP A 117 -16.40 -4.19 18.92
CA ASP A 117 -15.18 -4.23 19.73
C ASP A 117 -14.34 -5.50 19.55
N VAL A 118 -14.50 -6.22 18.45
CA VAL A 118 -13.71 -7.38 18.10
C VAL A 118 -12.48 -6.93 17.31
N HIS A 119 -11.31 -7.45 17.68
CA HIS A 119 -10.04 -7.23 16.94
C HIS A 119 -10.10 -7.95 15.60
N ILE A 120 -9.99 -7.20 14.49
CA ILE A 120 -10.17 -7.70 13.13
C ILE A 120 -8.93 -7.53 12.25
N GLY A 121 -7.88 -6.88 12.73
CA GLY A 121 -6.71 -6.63 11.91
C GLY A 121 -5.71 -5.66 12.51
N GLU A 122 -4.69 -5.31 11.71
CA GLU A 122 -3.59 -4.47 12.16
C GLU A 122 -3.09 -3.55 11.03
N ILE A 123 -2.69 -2.34 11.40
CA ILE A 123 -2.03 -1.38 10.51
C ILE A 123 -0.60 -1.82 10.24
N THR A 124 -0.20 -1.79 8.97
CA THR A 124 1.17 -2.08 8.51
C THR A 124 1.93 -0.82 8.14
N SER A 125 1.25 0.19 7.62
CA SER A 125 1.85 1.50 7.29
C SER A 125 0.86 2.62 7.58
N GLY A 126 1.35 3.75 8.12
CA GLY A 126 0.49 4.90 8.35
C GLY A 126 1.25 6.18 8.59
N THR A 127 0.76 7.27 8.00
CA THR A 127 1.36 8.60 8.09
C THR A 127 0.30 9.69 7.91
N PHE A 128 0.74 10.94 7.98
CA PHE A 128 -0.02 12.07 7.45
C PHE A 128 0.34 12.24 5.97
N GLY A 129 -0.66 12.25 5.09
CA GLY A 129 -0.50 12.46 3.65
C GLY A 129 -0.66 13.94 3.31
N PRO A 130 0.42 14.64 2.91
CA PRO A 130 0.33 16.05 2.53
C PRO A 130 -0.56 16.31 1.31
N SER A 131 -0.54 15.40 0.31
CA SER A 131 -1.32 15.56 -0.92
C SER A 131 -2.82 15.42 -0.67
N VAL A 132 -3.21 14.52 0.24
CA VAL A 132 -4.61 14.32 0.65
C VAL A 132 -5.00 15.17 1.86
N ASN A 133 -4.05 15.91 2.43
CA ASN A 133 -4.20 16.76 3.62
C ASN A 133 -4.86 16.04 4.81
N GLY A 134 -4.45 14.82 5.07
CA GLY A 134 -5.03 14.00 6.13
C GLY A 134 -4.26 12.73 6.46
N PRO A 135 -4.61 12.08 7.58
CA PRO A 135 -4.01 10.80 7.93
C PRO A 135 -4.46 9.70 6.96
N VAL A 136 -3.53 8.86 6.55
CA VAL A 136 -3.73 7.69 5.70
C VAL A 136 -2.99 6.50 6.30
N ALA A 137 -3.56 5.31 6.17
CA ALA A 137 -2.95 4.08 6.64
C ALA A 137 -3.33 2.90 5.73
N MET A 138 -2.44 1.91 5.67
CA MET A 138 -2.73 0.59 5.10
C MET A 138 -2.60 -0.46 6.20
N GLY A 139 -3.32 -1.54 6.06
CA GLY A 139 -3.27 -2.65 6.99
C GLY A 139 -4.04 -3.85 6.48
N TYR A 140 -3.96 -4.94 7.19
CA TYR A 140 -4.71 -6.16 6.91
C TYR A 140 -5.90 -6.27 7.83
N VAL A 141 -7.06 -6.57 7.26
CA VAL A 141 -8.28 -6.85 8.00
C VAL A 141 -8.85 -8.21 7.58
N GLU A 142 -9.65 -8.84 8.43
CA GLU A 142 -10.45 -9.98 8.04
C GLU A 142 -11.32 -9.62 6.83
N ASN A 143 -11.39 -10.51 5.84
CA ASN A 143 -11.93 -10.21 4.52
C ASN A 143 -13.39 -9.72 4.55
N GLU A 144 -14.18 -10.20 5.48
CA GLU A 144 -15.57 -9.75 5.65
C GLU A 144 -15.72 -8.24 5.98
N PHE A 145 -14.66 -7.62 6.56
CA PHE A 145 -14.63 -6.19 6.88
C PHE A 145 -13.92 -5.33 5.81
N SER A 146 -13.49 -5.92 4.70
CA SER A 146 -12.66 -5.24 3.67
C SER A 146 -13.45 -4.29 2.75
N LYS A 147 -14.77 -4.32 2.80
CA LYS A 147 -15.63 -3.51 1.93
C LYS A 147 -15.42 -2.02 2.18
N LYS A 148 -15.31 -1.25 1.09
CA LYS A 148 -15.24 0.22 1.16
C LYS A 148 -16.37 0.80 2.02
N ASP A 149 -16.03 1.84 2.79
CA ASP A 149 -16.91 2.57 3.73
C ASP A 149 -17.30 1.77 4.99
N THR A 150 -16.77 0.55 5.18
CA THR A 150 -16.90 -0.18 6.45
C THR A 150 -16.27 0.64 7.58
N LYS A 151 -17.07 0.86 8.65
CA LYS A 151 -16.60 1.59 9.84
C LYS A 151 -15.82 0.68 10.75
N VAL A 152 -14.66 1.17 11.18
CA VAL A 152 -13.72 0.48 12.06
C VAL A 152 -13.17 1.44 13.12
N PHE A 153 -12.48 0.90 14.11
CA PHE A 153 -11.82 1.68 15.14
C PHE A 153 -10.33 1.33 15.20
N LEU A 154 -9.49 2.34 15.40
CA LEU A 154 -8.04 2.20 15.54
C LEU A 154 -7.64 2.48 16.98
N GLU A 155 -6.91 1.56 17.60
CA GLU A 155 -6.45 1.74 18.99
C GLU A 155 -5.12 2.50 19.02
N VAL A 156 -5.19 3.80 19.22
CA VAL A 156 -4.01 4.66 19.32
C VAL A 156 -3.87 5.16 20.76
N ARG A 157 -2.74 4.86 21.39
CA ARG A 157 -2.44 5.26 22.79
C ARG A 157 -3.54 4.84 23.77
N GLY A 158 -4.05 3.61 23.61
CA GLY A 158 -5.09 3.05 24.50
C GLY A 158 -6.49 3.65 24.30
N LYS A 159 -6.72 4.43 23.25
CA LYS A 159 -8.03 4.99 22.89
C LYS A 159 -8.43 4.54 21.50
N LYS A 160 -9.73 4.27 21.32
CA LYS A 160 -10.32 3.92 20.03
C LYS A 160 -10.72 5.18 19.27
N HIS A 161 -10.25 5.28 18.06
CA HIS A 161 -10.52 6.39 17.15
C HIS A 161 -11.25 5.86 15.92
N PRO A 162 -12.34 6.50 15.49
CA PRO A 162 -13.10 6.06 14.34
C PRO A 162 -12.26 6.20 13.05
N ALA A 163 -12.47 5.25 12.16
CA ALA A 163 -11.88 5.21 10.84
C ALA A 163 -12.81 4.50 9.86
N SER A 164 -12.51 4.54 8.59
CA SER A 164 -13.24 3.79 7.57
C SER A 164 -12.28 3.12 6.59
N ILE A 165 -12.69 1.96 6.10
CA ILE A 165 -12.02 1.29 4.98
C ILE A 165 -12.23 2.13 3.72
N CYS A 166 -11.19 2.31 2.92
CA CYS A 166 -11.27 3.04 1.67
C CYS A 166 -10.53 2.33 0.54
N SER A 167 -10.81 2.75 -0.67
CA SER A 167 -10.07 2.29 -1.85
C SER A 167 -8.65 2.84 -1.86
N LEU A 168 -7.76 2.14 -2.52
CA LEU A 168 -6.43 2.60 -2.89
C LEU A 168 -6.42 2.94 -4.39
N PRO A 169 -5.64 3.93 -4.82
CA PRO A 169 -4.76 4.80 -4.04
C PRO A 169 -5.53 5.84 -3.21
N PHE A 170 -4.86 6.48 -2.23
CA PHE A 170 -5.45 7.60 -1.49
C PHE A 170 -5.44 8.90 -2.29
N TYR A 171 -4.44 9.05 -3.16
CA TYR A 171 -4.25 10.16 -4.07
C TYR A 171 -4.27 9.66 -5.51
N ASN A 172 -5.03 10.29 -6.39
CA ASN A 172 -5.07 9.94 -7.81
C ASN A 172 -3.75 10.34 -8.47
N CYS A 173 -2.89 9.36 -8.66
CA CYS A 173 -1.61 9.50 -9.33
C CYS A 173 -1.65 8.89 -10.74
N LEU A 174 -0.69 9.28 -11.59
CA LEU A 174 -0.64 8.90 -13.01
C LEU A 174 -0.61 7.37 -13.23
N LEU A 175 0.01 6.63 -12.31
CA LEU A 175 0.10 5.17 -12.39
C LEU A 175 -1.27 4.48 -12.56
N TYR A 176 -2.33 5.06 -12.02
CA TYR A 176 -3.68 4.47 -12.06
C TYR A 176 -4.62 5.15 -13.06
N THR A 177 -4.18 6.22 -13.73
CA THR A 177 -4.98 6.94 -14.72
C THR A 177 -4.61 6.56 -16.15
N SER A 178 -3.38 6.09 -16.40
CA SER A 178 -2.91 5.63 -17.71
C SER A 178 -3.39 4.23 -18.07
N ASP A 179 -3.48 3.31 -17.09
CA ASP A 179 -3.89 1.92 -17.34
C ASP A 179 -5.39 1.78 -17.70
N ALA A 180 -6.21 2.77 -17.35
CA ALA A 180 -7.63 2.77 -17.71
C ALA A 180 -7.91 3.05 -19.20
N ALA A 181 -6.91 3.54 -19.94
CA ALA A 181 -7.03 3.85 -21.37
C ALA A 181 -6.60 2.70 -22.29
N ASP A 182 -5.89 1.69 -21.76
CA ASP A 182 -5.36 0.56 -22.53
C ASP A 182 -6.22 -0.73 -22.43
N GLU A 183 -7.37 -0.69 -21.74
CA GLU A 183 -8.29 -1.83 -21.57
C GLU A 183 -9.55 -1.76 -22.46
N GLU A 184 -9.55 -0.93 -23.54
CA GLU A 184 -10.62 -0.96 -24.57
C GLU A 184 -10.27 -1.82 -25.77
#